data_9f4062e5a71b38016aaf44bc4d5e1179
#
_entry.id   9f4062e5a71b38016aaf44bc4d5e1179
#
_cell.length_a   1.000
_cell.length_b   1.000
_cell.length_c   1.000
_cell.angle_alpha   90.00
_cell.angle_beta   90.00
_cell.angle_gamma   90.00
#
_symmetry.space_group_name_H-M   'P 1'
#
loop_
_entity.id
_entity.type
_entity.pdbx_description
1 polymer ?
#
loop_
_entity_poly.entity_id
_entity_poly.type
_entity_poly.pdbx_seq_one_letter_code
_entity_poly.pdbx_strand_id
1 'polypeptide(L)'
;MALSDEHSKRIIAGRQRKHIIGTKEFEQHRKSMQARSPGSEPSILTADAEELVKKYAGTGVQTWPNSSLYAREEIDTGSVVGKTWVKSLQKYVDTKRIRIVYSSIGVHVVPVSDY
;
A
#
# COMPACT_ATOMS: atom_id res chain seq x y z
N MET A 1 -14.66 10.48 -12.25
CA MET A 1 -13.76 9.43 -12.07
C MET A 1 -12.40 9.89 -11.65
N ALA A 2 -12.16 9.73 -10.41
CA ALA A 2 -10.91 10.15 -9.80
C ALA A 2 -9.68 9.50 -10.44
N LEU A 3 -9.83 8.30 -10.98
CA LEU A 3 -8.70 7.53 -11.48
C LEU A 3 -8.10 8.07 -12.77
N SER A 4 -8.84 8.89 -13.52
CA SER A 4 -8.33 9.45 -14.75
C SER A 4 -7.63 10.79 -14.54
N ASP A 5 -7.69 11.34 -13.34
CA ASP A 5 -7.09 12.63 -13.02
C ASP A 5 -5.58 12.48 -12.78
N GLU A 6 -4.77 13.27 -13.46
CA GLU A 6 -3.32 13.28 -13.30
C GLU A 6 -2.90 13.51 -11.85
N HIS A 7 -3.56 14.40 -11.14
CA HIS A 7 -3.26 14.70 -9.75
C HIS A 7 -3.35 13.50 -8.85
N SER A 8 -4.36 12.65 -9.07
CA SER A 8 -4.63 11.54 -8.18
C SER A 8 -3.60 10.40 -8.30
N LYS A 9 -2.68 10.48 -9.28
CA LYS A 9 -1.65 9.46 -9.50
C LYS A 9 -0.29 9.83 -8.93
N ARG A 10 -0.16 10.99 -8.33
CA ARG A 10 1.09 11.46 -7.75
C ARG A 10 1.33 10.77 -6.42
N ILE A 11 2.55 10.24 -6.21
CA ILE A 11 2.89 9.56 -4.96
C ILE A 11 2.93 10.55 -3.80
N ILE A 12 2.22 10.25 -2.73
CA ILE A 12 2.30 11.02 -1.49
C ILE A 12 3.46 10.47 -0.68
N ALA A 13 4.61 11.13 -0.75
CA ALA A 13 5.86 10.62 -0.21
C ALA A 13 5.78 10.22 1.27
N GLY A 14 5.17 11.05 2.10
CA GLY A 14 5.06 10.76 3.53
C GLY A 14 4.24 9.53 3.83
N ARG A 15 3.16 9.30 3.09
CA ARG A 15 2.34 8.09 3.24
C ARG A 15 3.05 6.87 2.68
N GLN A 16 3.77 7.03 1.56
CA GLN A 16 4.48 5.93 0.94
C GLN A 16 5.61 5.43 1.84
N ARG A 17 6.32 6.34 2.50
CA ARG A 17 7.43 5.96 3.39
C ARG A 17 7.01 5.11 4.58
N LYS A 18 5.73 5.11 4.95
CA LYS A 18 5.22 4.20 5.99
C LYS A 18 5.43 2.73 5.63
N HIS A 19 5.62 2.43 4.35
CA HIS A 19 5.83 1.07 3.86
C HIS A 19 7.24 0.87 3.30
N ILE A 20 8.15 1.82 3.53
CA ILE A 20 9.54 1.72 3.11
C ILE A 20 10.41 1.50 4.35
N ILE A 21 10.97 0.31 4.48
CA ILE A 21 11.78 -0.06 5.63
C ILE A 21 13.01 0.87 5.73
N GLY A 22 13.38 1.24 6.94
CA GLY A 22 14.53 2.11 7.17
C GLY A 22 14.18 3.59 7.27
N THR A 23 12.93 3.97 7.03
CA THR A 23 12.51 5.37 7.17
C THR A 23 11.94 5.62 8.57
N LYS A 24 11.96 6.90 8.99
CA LYS A 24 11.34 7.26 10.26
C LYS A 24 9.82 7.08 10.22
N GLU A 25 9.21 7.29 9.07
CA GLU A 25 7.76 7.09 8.89
C GLU A 25 7.38 5.63 9.08
N PHE A 26 8.20 4.71 8.59
CA PHE A 26 8.01 3.29 8.82
C PHE A 26 8.04 2.96 10.31
N GLU A 27 9.05 3.47 11.03
CA GLU A 27 9.19 3.21 12.48
C GLU A 27 8.05 3.81 13.28
N GLN A 28 7.61 5.00 12.94
CA GLN A 28 6.45 5.63 13.61
C GLN A 28 5.18 4.84 13.36
N HIS A 29 4.98 4.38 12.12
CA HIS A 29 3.84 3.55 11.76
C HIS A 29 3.87 2.21 12.50
N ARG A 30 5.05 1.60 12.60
CA ARG A 30 5.27 0.36 13.33
C ARG A 30 4.87 0.51 14.80
N LYS A 31 5.33 1.57 15.47
CA LYS A 31 4.98 1.84 16.87
C LYS A 31 3.47 2.02 17.05
N SER A 32 2.85 2.76 16.15
CA SER A 32 1.40 2.99 16.18
C SER A 32 0.63 1.68 16.01
N MET A 33 1.03 0.83 15.08
CA MET A 33 0.40 -0.47 14.86
C MET A 33 0.53 -1.36 16.09
N GLN A 34 1.73 -1.42 16.68
CA GLN A 34 1.97 -2.28 17.83
C GLN A 34 1.22 -1.82 19.08
N ALA A 35 0.98 -0.51 19.21
CA ALA A 35 0.17 0.00 20.28
C ALA A 35 -1.29 -0.44 20.17
N ARG A 36 -1.82 -0.52 18.94
CA ARG A 36 -3.20 -0.93 18.67
C ARG A 36 -3.37 -2.44 18.57
N SER A 37 -2.35 -3.13 18.07
CA SER A 37 -2.39 -4.56 17.82
C SER A 37 -1.01 -5.16 18.08
N PRO A 38 -0.71 -5.52 19.34
CA PRO A 38 0.60 -6.10 19.68
C PRO A 38 0.92 -7.31 18.81
N GLY A 39 2.17 -7.37 18.35
CA GLY A 39 2.63 -8.44 17.47
C GLY A 39 2.41 -8.17 15.98
N SER A 40 1.89 -7.01 15.62
CA SER A 40 1.70 -6.61 14.22
C SER A 40 2.88 -5.78 13.72
N GLU A 41 3.17 -5.90 12.41
CA GLU A 41 4.23 -5.13 11.74
C GLU A 41 3.69 -4.57 10.43
N PRO A 42 4.17 -3.39 9.98
CA PRO A 42 3.73 -2.83 8.71
C PRO A 42 4.15 -3.67 7.52
N SER A 43 3.40 -3.62 6.43
CA SER A 43 3.83 -4.22 5.18
C SER A 43 5.00 -3.42 4.61
N ILE A 44 5.86 -4.10 3.86
CA ILE A 44 7.09 -3.54 3.29
C ILE A 44 6.99 -3.60 1.78
N LEU A 45 7.05 -2.44 1.12
CA LEU A 45 7.12 -2.37 -0.33
C LEU A 45 8.59 -2.46 -0.74
N THR A 46 8.92 -3.39 -1.64
CA THR A 46 10.29 -3.55 -2.16
C THR A 46 10.40 -3.10 -3.60
N ALA A 47 9.29 -3.01 -4.32
CA ALA A 47 9.26 -2.50 -5.69
C ALA A 47 9.08 -0.98 -5.68
N ASP A 48 9.36 -0.35 -6.82
CA ASP A 48 9.22 1.11 -6.98
C ASP A 48 7.76 1.50 -7.08
N ALA A 49 7.29 2.35 -6.17
CA ALA A 49 5.89 2.76 -6.10
C ALA A 49 5.44 3.51 -7.36
N GLU A 50 6.27 4.41 -7.88
CA GLU A 50 5.95 5.18 -9.09
C GLU A 50 5.75 4.28 -10.29
N GLU A 51 6.65 3.31 -10.46
CA GLU A 51 6.55 2.35 -11.57
C GLU A 51 5.29 1.50 -11.46
N LEU A 52 4.94 1.08 -10.25
CA LEU A 52 3.72 0.32 -10.02
C LEU A 52 2.47 1.11 -10.38
N VAL A 53 2.42 2.38 -9.98
CA VAL A 53 1.28 3.24 -10.32
C VAL A 53 1.19 3.45 -11.83
N LYS A 54 2.32 3.74 -12.48
CA LYS A 54 2.32 3.92 -13.95
C LYS A 54 1.80 2.69 -14.68
N LYS A 55 2.20 1.51 -14.23
CA LYS A 55 1.88 0.26 -14.92
C LYS A 55 0.47 -0.24 -14.60
N TYR A 56 0.03 -0.08 -13.37
CA TYR A 56 -1.16 -0.80 -12.90
C TYR A 56 -2.36 0.08 -12.54
N ALA A 57 -2.19 1.39 -12.36
CA ALA A 57 -3.32 2.24 -12.00
C ALA A 57 -4.45 2.12 -13.02
N GLY A 58 -5.65 1.83 -12.53
CA GLY A 58 -6.83 1.66 -13.37
C GLY A 58 -7.07 0.24 -13.87
N THR A 59 -6.18 -0.72 -13.57
CA THR A 59 -6.29 -2.09 -14.10
C THR A 59 -6.89 -3.09 -13.11
N GLY A 60 -7.02 -2.70 -11.84
CA GLY A 60 -7.43 -3.62 -10.79
C GLY A 60 -8.89 -3.51 -10.39
N VAL A 61 -9.22 -4.14 -9.27
CA VAL A 61 -10.57 -4.10 -8.71
C VAL A 61 -10.67 -2.90 -7.77
N GLN A 62 -11.61 -2.02 -8.07
CA GLN A 62 -11.78 -0.76 -7.35
C GLN A 62 -12.92 -0.86 -6.34
N THR A 63 -12.70 -0.33 -5.14
CA THR A 63 -13.73 -0.22 -4.11
C THR A 63 -13.68 1.18 -3.50
N TRP A 64 -14.83 1.63 -2.98
CA TRP A 64 -14.98 2.95 -2.36
C TRP A 64 -15.40 2.75 -0.90
N PRO A 65 -14.44 2.63 0.04
CA PRO A 65 -14.78 2.36 1.42
C PRO A 65 -15.51 3.54 2.06
N ASN A 66 -16.51 3.22 2.90
CA ASN A 66 -17.25 4.21 3.69
C ASN A 66 -17.80 5.37 2.85
N SER A 67 -18.28 5.09 1.63
CA SER A 67 -18.82 6.11 0.73
C SER A 67 -17.80 7.19 0.38
N SER A 68 -16.51 6.86 0.43
CA SER A 68 -15.44 7.76 0.04
C SER A 68 -15.58 8.18 -1.43
N LEU A 69 -15.16 9.40 -1.73
CA LEU A 69 -15.08 9.87 -3.11
C LEU A 69 -13.89 9.24 -3.86
N TYR A 70 -12.98 8.60 -3.14
CA TYR A 70 -11.74 8.07 -3.72
C TYR A 70 -11.66 6.57 -3.49
N ALA A 71 -11.22 5.87 -4.52
CA ALA A 71 -11.17 4.41 -4.52
C ALA A 71 -9.91 3.88 -3.84
N ARG A 72 -10.00 2.63 -3.44
CA ARG A 72 -8.85 1.74 -3.26
C ARG A 72 -8.88 0.74 -4.39
N GLU A 73 -7.73 0.42 -4.93
CA GLU A 73 -7.64 -0.48 -6.07
C GLU A 73 -6.70 -1.64 -5.74
N GLU A 74 -7.17 -2.87 -5.88
CA GLU A 74 -6.36 -4.05 -5.59
C GLU A 74 -5.94 -4.73 -6.87
N ILE A 75 -4.66 -5.07 -6.94
CA ILE A 75 -4.01 -5.57 -8.16
C ILE A 75 -3.09 -6.71 -7.79
N ASP A 76 -3.20 -7.83 -8.52
CA ASP A 76 -2.21 -8.89 -8.49
C ASP A 76 -1.22 -8.62 -9.63
N THR A 77 0.02 -8.32 -9.29
CA THR A 77 1.02 -7.91 -10.29
C THR A 77 1.71 -9.10 -10.94
N GLY A 78 1.52 -10.31 -10.42
CA GLY A 78 2.18 -11.50 -10.92
C GLY A 78 3.65 -11.66 -10.54
N SER A 79 4.24 -10.65 -9.87
CA SER A 79 5.63 -10.68 -9.42
C SER A 79 5.72 -10.16 -8.00
N VAL A 80 6.70 -10.61 -7.24
CA VAL A 80 6.88 -10.16 -5.85
C VAL A 80 7.15 -8.66 -5.85
N VAL A 81 6.36 -7.94 -5.08
CA VAL A 81 6.43 -6.48 -4.95
C VAL A 81 6.72 -6.02 -3.52
N GLY A 82 6.63 -6.93 -2.56
CA GLY A 82 6.86 -6.58 -1.17
C GLY A 82 6.65 -7.76 -0.24
N LYS A 83 6.50 -7.44 1.03
CA LYS A 83 6.31 -8.43 2.09
C LYS A 83 5.18 -7.98 3.00
N THR A 84 4.37 -8.93 3.45
CA THR A 84 3.33 -8.68 4.43
C THR A 84 3.59 -9.51 5.68
N TRP A 85 3.25 -8.93 6.82
CA TRP A 85 3.44 -9.59 8.11
C TRP A 85 2.30 -10.57 8.37
N VAL A 86 2.64 -11.81 8.66
CA VAL A 86 1.67 -12.83 9.06
C VAL A 86 1.77 -13.01 10.57
N LYS A 87 0.82 -12.42 11.28
CA LYS A 87 0.86 -12.34 12.74
C LYS A 87 0.86 -13.73 13.40
N SER A 88 0.07 -14.66 12.86
CA SER A 88 0.00 -16.01 13.40
C SER A 88 1.34 -16.75 13.29
N LEU A 89 2.17 -16.40 12.32
CA LEU A 89 3.47 -17.02 12.09
C LEU A 89 4.62 -16.16 12.62
N GLN A 90 4.35 -14.91 13.02
CA GLN A 90 5.34 -13.95 13.46
C GLN A 90 6.48 -13.81 12.46
N LYS A 91 6.13 -13.69 11.18
CA LYS A 91 7.13 -13.50 10.12
C LYS A 91 6.53 -12.81 8.91
N TYR A 92 7.41 -12.23 8.09
CA TYR A 92 7.05 -11.67 6.80
C TYR A 92 6.95 -12.75 5.73
N VAL A 93 6.00 -12.57 4.82
CA VAL A 93 5.80 -13.45 3.66
C VAL A 93 5.75 -12.57 2.42
N ASP A 94 6.42 -13.00 1.35
CA ASP A 94 6.40 -12.28 0.07
C ASP A 94 4.98 -12.17 -0.46
N THR A 95 4.70 -11.06 -1.13
CA THR A 95 3.41 -10.86 -1.78
C THR A 95 3.59 -10.31 -3.19
N LYS A 96 2.64 -10.66 -4.05
CA LYS A 96 2.54 -10.16 -5.42
C LYS A 96 1.41 -9.15 -5.57
N ARG A 97 0.69 -8.85 -4.49
CA ARG A 97 -0.50 -8.00 -4.52
C ARG A 97 -0.23 -6.65 -3.90
N ILE A 98 -0.82 -5.63 -4.51
CA ILE A 98 -0.77 -4.27 -3.99
C ILE A 98 -2.16 -3.69 -3.90
N ARG A 99 -2.28 -2.67 -3.06
CA ARG A 99 -3.44 -1.79 -3.01
C ARG A 99 -2.97 -0.38 -3.31
N ILE A 100 -3.55 0.25 -4.33
CA ILE A 100 -3.32 1.66 -4.60
C ILE A 100 -4.41 2.43 -3.87
N VAL A 101 -4.00 3.31 -2.96
CA VAL A 101 -4.93 4.11 -2.17
C VAL A 101 -4.97 5.51 -2.76
N TYR A 102 -6.12 5.89 -3.33
CA TYR A 102 -6.32 7.19 -3.97
C TYR A 102 -6.81 8.21 -2.96
N SER A 103 -6.46 9.47 -3.17
CA SER A 103 -6.94 10.59 -2.37
C SER A 103 -6.95 11.86 -3.21
N SER A 104 -7.42 12.98 -2.64
CA SER A 104 -7.47 14.26 -3.35
C SER A 104 -6.09 14.80 -3.72
N ILE A 105 -5.05 14.40 -3.00
CA ILE A 105 -3.69 14.96 -3.17
C ILE A 105 -2.72 13.98 -3.80
N GLY A 106 -3.15 12.76 -4.08
CA GLY A 106 -2.29 11.77 -4.71
C GLY A 106 -2.60 10.36 -4.25
N VAL A 107 -1.61 9.48 -4.39
CA VAL A 107 -1.77 8.05 -4.10
C VAL A 107 -0.61 7.53 -3.26
N HIS A 108 -0.82 6.37 -2.65
CA HIS A 108 0.30 5.57 -2.16
C HIS A 108 -0.01 4.08 -2.37
N VAL A 109 1.04 3.28 -2.40
CA VAL A 109 0.97 1.85 -2.73
C VAL A 109 1.26 1.04 -1.48
N VAL A 110 0.36 0.13 -1.16
CA VAL A 110 0.46 -0.72 0.03
C VAL A 110 0.53 -2.17 -0.41
N PRO A 111 1.58 -2.92 -0.05
CA PRO A 111 1.55 -4.37 -0.26
C PRO A 111 0.47 -4.99 0.60
N VAL A 112 -0.29 -5.92 0.02
CA VAL A 112 -1.37 -6.61 0.74
C VAL A 112 -1.19 -8.10 0.62
N SER A 113 -1.72 -8.83 1.59
CA SER A 113 -1.58 -10.29 1.65
C SER A 113 -2.26 -10.96 0.46
N ASP A 114 -1.68 -12.07 0.03
CA ASP A 114 -2.31 -12.94 -0.98
C ASP A 114 -3.44 -13.79 -0.38
N TYR A 115 -3.60 -13.78 0.93
CA TYR A 115 -4.62 -14.57 1.62
C TYR A 115 -5.93 -13.85 1.78
#